data_04a708ee9c7c826c188dda51bd523ce1
#
_entry.id   04a708ee9c7c826c188dda51bd523ce1
#
_cell.length_a   1.000
_cell.length_b   1.000
_cell.length_c   1.000
_cell.angle_alpha   90.00
_cell.angle_beta   90.00
_cell.angle_gamma   90.00
#
_symmetry.space_group_name_H-M   'P 1'
#
loop_
_entity.id
_entity.type
_entity.pdbx_description
1 polymer ?
#
loop_
_entity_poly.entity_id
_entity_poly.type
_entity_poly.pdbx_seq_one_letter_code
_entity_poly.pdbx_strand_id
1 'polypeptide(L)'
;MTKFLSKNNTVQRSLILAGGGVRLAYHAGVLKALEEEGLSFNHVDGTSGGIFGTAMLASGITPVEACRHWRTLKLGGFMNLVPFKESHFRLSKFFNGAEGIKKAVFPALGINIEKINANTDFDATFNVCNFSKKRVETIPHNLATINHLVAGLSLPMFIPATKIGDDWYTDAVWIKDANLTETVKRGAQEIWLIWCIGNTPLYRHGRFNEYVHMIEISANAGIIRELDWMMQVNHAREKEGLPTIKLHIIKPEYPLPLDPAFFLKKIDANTLINMGYADTKAYLKQRSEPPVINPATATVMKSCNATLHFRQQFYGSITLEGSEQPVCLHLAYFIRKIKDEYVLQQFASLELRNSNEIISGYEHTIVKTKKGELSGRFCIQYNNKIIQVNSSILFSDSLALFIGLDCKKAIITVTENDGVPKTTAFYQPALNRVNNAAHLYIDGNFSFMEKWKWKRALLDYIFQ
;
A
#
# COMPACT_ATOMS: atom_id res chain seq x y z
N MET A 1 -10.92 -17.39 -18.20
CA MET A 1 -10.18 -16.81 -17.06
C MET A 1 -10.93 -17.14 -15.78
N THR A 2 -10.22 -17.62 -14.77
CA THR A 2 -10.82 -17.86 -13.44
C THR A 2 -11.18 -16.51 -12.82
N LYS A 3 -12.41 -16.40 -12.26
CA LYS A 3 -12.84 -15.15 -11.61
C LYS A 3 -12.00 -14.94 -10.33
N PHE A 4 -11.48 -13.73 -10.09
CA PHE A 4 -10.63 -13.40 -8.94
C PHE A 4 -11.32 -13.71 -7.60
N LEU A 5 -12.63 -13.51 -7.53
CA LEU A 5 -13.46 -13.83 -6.36
C LEU A 5 -14.59 -14.77 -6.75
N SER A 6 -14.65 -15.95 -6.10
CA SER A 6 -15.68 -16.95 -6.41
C SER A 6 -15.81 -17.99 -5.29
N LYS A 7 -17.04 -18.34 -4.90
CA LYS A 7 -17.34 -19.47 -3.99
C LYS A 7 -16.99 -20.83 -4.56
N ASN A 8 -16.93 -20.95 -5.89
CA ASN A 8 -16.79 -22.21 -6.59
C ASN A 8 -15.33 -22.65 -6.83
N ASN A 9 -14.37 -22.06 -6.14
CA ASN A 9 -12.97 -22.45 -6.26
C ASN A 9 -12.72 -23.82 -5.61
N THR A 10 -11.89 -24.64 -6.24
CA THR A 10 -11.52 -25.98 -5.73
C THR A 10 -10.67 -25.88 -4.47
N VAL A 11 -9.76 -24.90 -4.40
CA VAL A 11 -8.98 -24.61 -3.19
C VAL A 11 -9.67 -23.49 -2.42
N GLN A 12 -9.98 -23.75 -1.15
CA GLN A 12 -10.59 -22.73 -0.29
C GLN A 12 -9.54 -21.71 0.16
N ARG A 13 -9.51 -20.56 -0.51
CA ARG A 13 -8.58 -19.45 -0.22
C ARG A 13 -9.29 -18.29 0.44
N SER A 14 -8.71 -17.80 1.53
CA SER A 14 -9.12 -16.56 2.17
C SER A 14 -8.07 -15.47 1.97
N LEU A 15 -8.53 -14.25 1.69
CA LEU A 15 -7.73 -13.04 1.61
C LEU A 15 -8.01 -12.19 2.84
N ILE A 16 -6.96 -11.82 3.58
CA ILE A 16 -7.07 -10.94 4.74
C ILE A 16 -6.42 -9.60 4.40
N LEU A 17 -7.21 -8.54 4.47
CA LEU A 17 -6.77 -7.16 4.32
C LEU A 17 -6.64 -6.55 5.73
N ALA A 18 -5.43 -6.51 6.24
CA ALA A 18 -5.14 -5.91 7.55
C ALA A 18 -5.24 -4.39 7.51
N GLY A 19 -5.19 -3.75 8.66
CA GLY A 19 -5.17 -2.31 8.76
C GLY A 19 -3.92 -1.67 8.14
N GLY A 20 -3.89 -0.37 8.10
CA GLY A 20 -2.77 0.40 7.54
C GLY A 20 -3.04 1.90 7.44
N GLY A 21 -4.18 2.36 7.94
CA GLY A 21 -4.58 3.77 7.85
C GLY A 21 -4.79 4.18 6.39
N VAL A 22 -4.19 5.27 5.95
CA VAL A 22 -4.29 5.76 4.55
C VAL A 22 -3.30 5.09 3.59
N ARG A 23 -2.53 4.11 4.03
CA ARG A 23 -1.58 3.36 3.18
C ARG A 23 -2.26 2.34 2.25
N LEU A 24 -3.57 2.30 2.24
CA LEU A 24 -4.41 1.25 1.65
C LEU A 24 -4.38 1.17 0.13
N ALA A 25 -3.90 2.21 -0.55
CA ALA A 25 -3.61 2.12 -1.97
C ALA A 25 -2.55 1.03 -2.28
N TYR A 26 -1.72 0.67 -1.29
CA TYR A 26 -0.83 -0.50 -1.34
C TYR A 26 -1.61 -1.80 -1.56
N HIS A 27 -2.73 -2.00 -0.84
CA HIS A 27 -3.60 -3.17 -1.02
C HIS A 27 -4.05 -3.31 -2.48
N ALA A 28 -4.47 -2.21 -3.12
CA ALA A 28 -4.92 -2.28 -4.51
C ALA A 28 -3.82 -2.79 -5.46
N GLY A 29 -2.56 -2.40 -5.23
CA GLY A 29 -1.41 -2.91 -5.98
C GLY A 29 -1.19 -4.41 -5.76
N VAL A 30 -1.30 -4.87 -4.52
CA VAL A 30 -1.22 -6.30 -4.17
C VAL A 30 -2.33 -7.08 -4.85
N LEU A 31 -3.58 -6.63 -4.72
CA LEU A 31 -4.75 -7.28 -5.33
C LEU A 31 -4.59 -7.43 -6.84
N LYS A 32 -4.13 -6.38 -7.52
CA LYS A 32 -3.87 -6.40 -8.96
C LYS A 32 -2.84 -7.48 -9.33
N ALA A 33 -1.72 -7.56 -8.59
CA ALA A 33 -0.69 -8.55 -8.85
C ALA A 33 -1.18 -10.00 -8.61
N LEU A 34 -1.99 -10.22 -7.56
CA LEU A 34 -2.58 -11.53 -7.27
C LEU A 34 -3.59 -11.95 -8.35
N GLU A 35 -4.39 -11.01 -8.87
CA GLU A 35 -5.33 -11.26 -9.98
C GLU A 35 -4.58 -11.64 -11.26
N GLU A 36 -3.52 -10.93 -11.61
CA GLU A 36 -2.69 -11.22 -12.79
C GLU A 36 -1.99 -12.59 -12.72
N GLU A 37 -1.68 -13.07 -11.51
CA GLU A 37 -1.15 -14.43 -11.29
C GLU A 37 -2.24 -15.51 -11.30
N GLY A 38 -3.50 -15.15 -11.59
CA GLY A 38 -4.61 -16.09 -11.69
C GLY A 38 -5.07 -16.68 -10.35
N LEU A 39 -4.69 -16.06 -9.23
CA LEU A 39 -5.19 -16.47 -7.92
C LEU A 39 -6.65 -16.09 -7.77
N SER A 40 -7.42 -16.97 -7.09
CA SER A 40 -8.84 -16.74 -6.81
C SER A 40 -9.16 -17.05 -5.36
N PHE A 41 -10.10 -16.28 -4.79
CA PHE A 41 -10.45 -16.34 -3.36
C PHE A 41 -11.93 -16.59 -3.15
N ASN A 42 -12.26 -17.38 -2.11
CA ASN A 42 -13.64 -17.69 -1.72
C ASN A 42 -14.15 -16.72 -0.64
N HIS A 43 -13.22 -16.14 0.12
CA HIS A 43 -13.53 -15.29 1.24
C HIS A 43 -12.53 -14.13 1.32
N VAL A 44 -13.03 -12.94 1.68
CA VAL A 44 -12.22 -11.75 1.96
C VAL A 44 -12.57 -11.20 3.33
N ASP A 45 -11.57 -10.99 4.18
CA ASP A 45 -11.72 -10.42 5.52
C ASP A 45 -11.05 -9.05 5.60
N GLY A 46 -11.71 -8.07 6.21
CA GLY A 46 -11.18 -6.72 6.35
C GLY A 46 -11.21 -6.20 7.77
N THR A 47 -10.08 -5.64 8.21
CA THR A 47 -9.96 -4.99 9.52
C THR A 47 -9.39 -3.59 9.36
N SER A 48 -9.87 -2.62 10.17
CA SER A 48 -9.38 -1.24 10.11
C SER A 48 -9.44 -0.70 8.67
N GLY A 49 -8.38 -0.11 8.19
CA GLY A 49 -8.28 0.31 6.81
C GLY A 49 -8.56 -0.80 5.77
N GLY A 50 -8.30 -2.07 6.06
CA GLY A 50 -8.63 -3.19 5.18
C GLY A 50 -10.10 -3.30 4.81
N ILE A 51 -10.99 -2.70 5.61
CA ILE A 51 -12.43 -2.57 5.33
C ILE A 51 -12.68 -1.88 3.98
N PHE A 52 -11.89 -0.87 3.60
CA PHE A 52 -12.05 -0.22 2.31
C PHE A 52 -11.85 -1.21 1.15
N GLY A 53 -10.75 -1.98 1.16
CA GLY A 53 -10.47 -2.96 0.12
C GLY A 53 -11.53 -4.06 0.06
N THR A 54 -11.91 -4.61 1.22
CA THR A 54 -12.97 -5.64 1.33
C THR A 54 -14.31 -5.10 0.82
N ALA A 55 -14.69 -3.89 1.21
CA ALA A 55 -15.94 -3.27 0.79
C ALA A 55 -15.95 -2.92 -0.71
N MET A 56 -14.82 -2.48 -1.28
CA MET A 56 -14.67 -2.27 -2.73
C MET A 56 -14.90 -3.58 -3.48
N LEU A 57 -14.22 -4.65 -3.09
CA LEU A 57 -14.37 -5.97 -3.70
C LEU A 57 -15.81 -6.50 -3.58
N ALA A 58 -16.41 -6.38 -2.38
CA ALA A 58 -17.80 -6.80 -2.14
C ALA A 58 -18.82 -5.92 -2.88
N SER A 59 -18.46 -4.70 -3.26
CA SER A 59 -19.27 -3.83 -4.14
C SER A 59 -19.11 -4.17 -5.63
N GLY A 60 -18.31 -5.19 -5.98
CA GLY A 60 -18.08 -5.61 -7.36
C GLY A 60 -16.95 -4.83 -8.07
N ILE A 61 -16.14 -4.07 -7.35
CA ILE A 61 -14.99 -3.35 -7.90
C ILE A 61 -13.84 -4.34 -8.12
N THR A 62 -13.31 -4.40 -9.33
CA THR A 62 -12.15 -5.23 -9.66
C THR A 62 -10.85 -4.66 -9.09
N PRO A 63 -9.79 -5.45 -8.91
CA PRO A 63 -8.47 -4.95 -8.50
C PRO A 63 -7.93 -3.83 -9.38
N VAL A 64 -8.12 -3.88 -10.69
CA VAL A 64 -7.73 -2.83 -11.63
C VAL A 64 -8.52 -1.54 -11.38
N GLU A 65 -9.85 -1.66 -11.20
CA GLU A 65 -10.70 -0.52 -10.87
C GLU A 65 -10.36 0.07 -9.50
N ALA A 66 -10.03 -0.77 -8.51
CA ALA A 66 -9.59 -0.31 -7.19
C ALA A 66 -8.33 0.56 -7.32
N CYS A 67 -7.34 0.17 -8.13
CA CYS A 67 -6.18 0.99 -8.42
C CYS A 67 -6.57 2.35 -9.01
N ARG A 68 -7.53 2.38 -9.95
CA ARG A 68 -8.02 3.63 -10.57
C ARG A 68 -8.73 4.52 -9.55
N HIS A 69 -9.62 3.97 -8.73
CA HIS A 69 -10.32 4.71 -7.68
C HIS A 69 -9.35 5.34 -6.69
N TRP A 70 -8.34 4.60 -6.22
CA TRP A 70 -7.32 5.15 -5.31
C TRP A 70 -6.51 6.27 -5.96
N ARG A 71 -6.12 6.16 -7.25
CA ARG A 71 -5.37 7.21 -7.96
C ARG A 71 -6.17 8.49 -8.14
N THR A 72 -7.47 8.37 -8.35
CA THR A 72 -8.38 9.52 -8.60
C THR A 72 -8.97 10.11 -7.34
N LEU A 73 -8.80 9.48 -6.18
CA LEU A 73 -9.34 9.93 -4.91
C LEU A 73 -8.76 11.30 -4.52
N LYS A 74 -9.63 12.32 -4.50
CA LYS A 74 -9.25 13.70 -4.11
C LYS A 74 -9.39 13.88 -2.62
N LEU A 75 -8.31 13.68 -1.88
CA LEU A 75 -8.31 13.85 -0.42
C LEU A 75 -8.47 15.30 0.04
N GLY A 76 -8.18 16.30 -0.82
CA GLY A 76 -8.33 17.71 -0.48
C GLY A 76 -9.75 18.15 -0.09
N GLY A 77 -10.78 17.43 -0.52
CA GLY A 77 -12.17 17.65 -0.09
C GLY A 77 -12.48 17.15 1.32
N PHE A 78 -11.61 16.33 1.91
CA PHE A 78 -11.74 15.80 3.29
C PHE A 78 -11.06 16.70 4.32
N MET A 79 -10.13 17.53 3.88
CA MET A 79 -9.40 18.47 4.72
C MET A 79 -10.03 19.85 4.55
N ASN A 80 -10.94 20.22 5.44
CA ASN A 80 -11.10 21.64 5.71
C ASN A 80 -9.77 22.11 6.27
N LEU A 81 -9.00 22.85 5.47
CA LEU A 81 -7.78 23.53 5.86
C LEU A 81 -8.13 24.49 7.00
N VAL A 82 -8.07 24.01 8.22
CA VAL A 82 -8.09 24.87 9.40
C VAL A 82 -6.66 25.35 9.57
N PRO A 83 -6.39 26.68 9.47
CA PRO A 83 -5.07 27.20 9.76
C PRO A 83 -4.69 26.77 11.17
N PHE A 84 -3.45 26.31 11.34
CA PHE A 84 -2.82 25.99 12.60
C PHE A 84 -2.81 27.26 13.48
N LYS A 85 -3.88 27.48 14.24
CA LYS A 85 -3.84 28.33 15.42
C LYS A 85 -3.88 27.44 16.64
N GLU A 86 -2.80 27.56 17.39
CA GLU A 86 -2.57 26.91 18.67
C GLU A 86 -3.81 26.99 19.57
N SER A 87 -4.33 25.91 20.02
CA SER A 87 -4.84 25.61 21.35
C SER A 87 -5.86 24.48 21.49
N HIS A 88 -6.50 23.97 20.44
CA HIS A 88 -7.40 22.81 20.60
C HIS A 88 -7.32 21.88 19.39
N PHE A 89 -6.39 20.93 19.45
CA PHE A 89 -6.16 19.91 18.45
C PHE A 89 -7.31 18.88 18.44
N ARG A 90 -8.41 19.20 17.75
CA ARG A 90 -9.45 18.24 17.41
C ARG A 90 -9.20 17.74 15.99
N LEU A 91 -8.39 16.70 15.85
CA LEU A 91 -8.21 15.96 14.58
C LEU A 91 -9.56 15.46 14.02
N SER A 92 -10.57 15.28 14.86
CA SER A 92 -11.93 14.91 14.44
C SER A 92 -12.58 15.88 13.44
N LYS A 93 -12.13 17.15 13.38
CA LYS A 93 -12.55 18.10 12.34
C LYS A 93 -11.83 17.92 11.00
N PHE A 94 -10.72 17.20 10.98
CA PHE A 94 -9.95 16.95 9.75
C PHE A 94 -10.68 16.05 8.77
N PHE A 95 -11.45 15.09 9.24
CA PHE A 95 -12.12 14.09 8.42
C PHE A 95 -13.62 14.36 8.19
N ASN A 96 -14.16 15.50 8.57
CA ASN A 96 -15.62 15.66 8.68
C ASN A 96 -16.28 14.51 9.47
N GLY A 97 -15.50 13.76 10.25
CA GLY A 97 -15.93 12.60 11.00
C GLY A 97 -16.50 11.46 10.16
N ALA A 98 -17.34 10.65 10.77
CA ALA A 98 -18.02 9.52 10.15
C ALA A 98 -18.83 9.92 8.89
N GLU A 99 -19.43 11.12 8.88
CA GLU A 99 -20.26 11.60 7.78
C GLU A 99 -19.45 11.92 6.51
N GLY A 100 -18.23 12.42 6.64
CA GLY A 100 -17.33 12.66 5.51
C GLY A 100 -16.95 11.35 4.80
N ILE A 101 -16.69 10.30 5.57
CA ILE A 101 -16.39 8.98 5.01
C ILE A 101 -17.61 8.45 4.25
N LYS A 102 -18.80 8.48 4.85
CA LYS A 102 -20.04 7.98 4.22
C LYS A 102 -20.39 8.72 2.93
N LYS A 103 -20.31 10.06 2.96
CA LYS A 103 -20.81 10.90 1.87
C LYS A 103 -19.80 11.15 0.76
N ALA A 104 -18.50 11.02 1.04
CA ALA A 104 -17.47 11.37 0.07
C ALA A 104 -16.49 10.22 -0.21
N VAL A 105 -15.92 9.56 0.82
CA VAL A 105 -14.89 8.52 0.60
C VAL A 105 -15.50 7.26 -0.01
N PHE A 106 -16.55 6.73 0.61
CA PHE A 106 -17.16 5.50 0.12
C PHE A 106 -17.67 5.62 -1.31
N PRO A 107 -18.42 6.66 -1.71
CA PRO A 107 -18.81 6.83 -3.11
C PRO A 107 -17.63 7.01 -4.07
N ALA A 108 -16.59 7.76 -3.68
CA ALA A 108 -15.40 7.96 -4.52
C ALA A 108 -14.61 6.66 -4.75
N LEU A 109 -14.65 5.72 -3.79
CA LEU A 109 -14.06 4.39 -3.90
C LEU A 109 -15.02 3.36 -4.51
N GLY A 110 -16.24 3.76 -4.92
CA GLY A 110 -17.25 2.86 -5.49
C GLY A 110 -17.89 1.91 -4.48
N ILE A 111 -17.75 2.18 -3.17
CA ILE A 111 -18.32 1.36 -2.10
C ILE A 111 -19.82 1.64 -1.99
N ASN A 112 -20.62 0.58 -2.09
CA ASN A 112 -22.08 0.62 -2.04
C ASN A 112 -22.61 -0.50 -1.15
N ILE A 113 -23.34 -0.14 -0.08
CA ILE A 113 -23.79 -1.10 0.94
C ILE A 113 -24.84 -2.09 0.40
N GLU A 114 -25.72 -1.65 -0.51
CA GLU A 114 -26.71 -2.53 -1.12
C GLU A 114 -26.04 -3.61 -1.98
N LYS A 115 -25.01 -3.24 -2.76
CA LYS A 115 -24.22 -4.19 -3.53
C LYS A 115 -23.45 -5.16 -2.62
N ILE A 116 -22.87 -4.65 -1.52
CA ILE A 116 -22.19 -5.49 -0.52
C ILE A 116 -23.15 -6.54 0.03
N ASN A 117 -24.34 -6.13 0.46
CA ASN A 117 -25.32 -7.05 1.04
C ASN A 117 -25.87 -8.05 0.01
N ALA A 118 -26.01 -7.65 -1.24
CA ALA A 118 -26.50 -8.49 -2.33
C ALA A 118 -25.42 -9.39 -2.95
N ASN A 119 -24.16 -9.29 -2.52
CA ASN A 119 -23.08 -10.09 -3.08
C ASN A 119 -23.29 -11.59 -2.79
N THR A 120 -23.27 -12.41 -3.84
CA THR A 120 -23.41 -13.87 -3.75
C THR A 120 -22.18 -14.62 -4.28
N ASP A 121 -21.25 -13.91 -4.92
CA ASP A 121 -20.11 -14.48 -5.62
C ASP A 121 -19.06 -15.05 -4.67
N PHE A 122 -18.86 -14.41 -3.53
CA PHE A 122 -17.88 -14.82 -2.50
C PHE A 122 -18.33 -14.32 -1.12
N ASP A 123 -17.70 -14.82 -0.07
CA ASP A 123 -17.97 -14.34 1.28
C ASP A 123 -17.07 -13.16 1.64
N ALA A 124 -17.63 -12.14 2.27
CA ALA A 124 -16.85 -11.05 2.83
C ALA A 124 -17.20 -10.80 4.30
N THR A 125 -16.20 -10.46 5.11
CA THR A 125 -16.37 -10.17 6.54
C THR A 125 -15.66 -8.87 6.92
N PHE A 126 -16.27 -8.15 7.87
CA PHE A 126 -15.78 -6.89 8.39
C PHE A 126 -15.61 -6.99 9.90
N ASN A 127 -14.40 -6.73 10.40
CA ASN A 127 -14.11 -6.83 11.82
C ASN A 127 -14.30 -5.48 12.50
N VAL A 128 -15.04 -5.48 13.59
CA VAL A 128 -15.29 -4.33 14.46
C VAL A 128 -15.02 -4.70 15.91
N CYS A 129 -14.56 -3.77 16.72
CA CYS A 129 -14.48 -3.95 18.16
C CYS A 129 -15.78 -3.44 18.80
N ASN A 130 -16.57 -4.34 19.36
CA ASN A 130 -17.63 -3.96 20.28
C ASN A 130 -16.99 -3.45 21.56
N PHE A 131 -16.93 -2.12 21.68
CA PHE A 131 -16.32 -1.46 22.83
C PHE A 131 -17.11 -1.75 24.11
N SER A 132 -18.43 -1.81 24.08
CA SER A 132 -19.26 -2.09 25.25
C SER A 132 -18.96 -3.49 25.83
N LYS A 133 -18.69 -4.47 24.98
CA LYS A 133 -18.41 -5.86 25.35
C LYS A 133 -16.94 -6.27 25.36
N LYS A 134 -16.03 -5.35 24.92
CA LYS A 134 -14.57 -5.55 24.86
C LYS A 134 -14.14 -6.79 24.03
N ARG A 135 -14.80 -7.00 22.90
CA ARG A 135 -14.52 -8.13 22.00
C ARG A 135 -14.58 -7.73 20.52
N VAL A 136 -13.91 -8.50 19.68
CA VAL A 136 -14.09 -8.40 18.21
C VAL A 136 -15.39 -9.08 17.83
N GLU A 137 -16.15 -8.44 16.98
CA GLU A 137 -17.30 -8.97 16.27
C GLU A 137 -17.01 -8.95 14.78
N THR A 138 -17.18 -10.11 14.14
CA THR A 138 -16.99 -10.27 12.69
C THR A 138 -18.36 -10.19 12.02
N ILE A 139 -18.58 -9.17 11.23
CA ILE A 139 -19.86 -8.88 10.58
C ILE A 139 -19.80 -9.44 9.16
N PRO A 140 -20.63 -10.45 8.82
CA PRO A 140 -20.71 -10.95 7.46
C PRO A 140 -21.35 -9.89 6.54
N HIS A 141 -20.95 -9.88 5.27
CA HIS A 141 -21.33 -8.86 4.30
C HIS A 141 -22.84 -8.66 4.16
N ASN A 142 -23.63 -9.73 4.21
CA ASN A 142 -25.09 -9.68 4.10
C ASN A 142 -25.79 -9.06 5.31
N LEU A 143 -25.10 -8.88 6.44
CA LEU A 143 -25.59 -8.22 7.66
C LEU A 143 -24.88 -6.88 7.92
N ALA A 144 -23.92 -6.52 7.07
CA ALA A 144 -23.17 -5.30 7.23
C ALA A 144 -24.06 -4.06 6.98
N THR A 145 -23.84 -3.03 7.76
CA THR A 145 -24.42 -1.72 7.54
C THR A 145 -23.33 -0.69 7.32
N ILE A 146 -23.70 0.46 6.75
CA ILE A 146 -22.74 1.56 6.58
C ILE A 146 -22.10 1.97 7.92
N ASN A 147 -22.85 1.84 9.02
CA ASN A 147 -22.37 2.15 10.37
C ASN A 147 -21.34 1.13 10.85
N HIS A 148 -21.48 -0.16 10.50
CA HIS A 148 -20.46 -1.17 10.78
C HIS A 148 -19.15 -0.86 10.06
N LEU A 149 -19.21 -0.47 8.76
CA LEU A 149 -18.01 -0.10 8.01
C LEU A 149 -17.32 1.11 8.63
N VAL A 150 -18.07 2.14 9.03
CA VAL A 150 -17.51 3.32 9.70
C VAL A 150 -16.95 2.97 11.08
N ALA A 151 -17.66 2.12 11.85
CA ALA A 151 -17.20 1.68 13.17
C ALA A 151 -15.84 0.98 13.09
N GLY A 152 -15.65 0.11 12.09
CA GLY A 152 -14.37 -0.58 11.90
C GLY A 152 -13.21 0.33 11.44
N LEU A 153 -13.51 1.57 11.04
CA LEU A 153 -12.52 2.62 10.73
C LEU A 153 -12.34 3.63 11.88
N SER A 154 -13.07 3.44 13.00
CA SER A 154 -13.14 4.42 14.09
C SER A 154 -11.95 4.31 15.03
N LEU A 155 -10.91 5.09 14.75
CA LEU A 155 -9.78 5.33 15.64
C LEU A 155 -10.02 6.61 16.43
N PRO A 156 -10.12 6.58 17.77
CA PRO A 156 -10.64 7.70 18.59
C PRO A 156 -10.03 9.07 18.39
N MET A 157 -8.76 9.14 18.02
CA MET A 157 -8.10 10.42 17.67
C MET A 157 -8.59 11.00 16.33
N PHE A 158 -9.02 10.15 15.40
CA PHE A 158 -9.36 10.53 14.03
C PHE A 158 -10.86 10.47 13.80
N ILE A 159 -11.49 9.37 14.16
CA ILE A 159 -12.90 9.08 13.96
C ILE A 159 -13.45 8.56 15.29
N PRO A 160 -14.47 9.23 15.88
CA PRO A 160 -15.04 8.79 17.14
C PRO A 160 -15.73 7.42 17.00
N ALA A 161 -15.89 6.72 18.13
CA ALA A 161 -16.65 5.47 18.17
C ALA A 161 -18.09 5.68 17.66
N THR A 162 -18.63 4.67 17.03
CA THR A 162 -19.97 4.68 16.42
C THR A 162 -20.94 3.89 17.30
N LYS A 163 -22.10 4.47 17.62
CA LYS A 163 -23.18 3.77 18.34
C LYS A 163 -24.03 2.98 17.34
N ILE A 164 -24.23 1.68 17.58
CA ILE A 164 -25.08 0.80 16.78
C ILE A 164 -25.96 0.01 17.76
N GLY A 165 -27.26 0.25 17.72
CA GLY A 165 -28.16 -0.24 18.77
C GLY A 165 -27.78 0.33 20.12
N ASP A 166 -27.63 -0.50 21.12
CA ASP A 166 -27.27 -0.10 22.48
C ASP A 166 -25.74 -0.07 22.73
N ASP A 167 -24.97 -0.67 21.84
CA ASP A 167 -23.53 -0.82 22.00
C ASP A 167 -22.73 0.26 21.24
N TRP A 168 -21.52 0.55 21.75
CA TRP A 168 -20.52 1.36 21.10
C TRP A 168 -19.51 0.48 20.35
N TYR A 169 -19.12 0.90 19.17
CA TYR A 169 -18.18 0.17 18.31
C TYR A 169 -17.01 1.07 17.88
N THR A 170 -15.85 0.47 17.75
CA THR A 170 -14.62 1.12 17.29
C THR A 170 -13.81 0.16 16.42
N ASP A 171 -12.67 0.60 15.92
CA ASP A 171 -11.75 -0.20 15.13
C ASP A 171 -11.29 -1.45 15.89
N ALA A 172 -11.26 -2.58 15.19
CA ALA A 172 -10.86 -3.86 15.77
C ALA A 172 -9.35 -3.99 15.99
N VAL A 173 -8.52 -3.10 15.42
CA VAL A 173 -7.06 -3.08 15.56
C VAL A 173 -6.58 -3.10 17.01
N TRP A 174 -7.39 -2.59 17.94
CA TRP A 174 -7.09 -2.62 19.37
C TRP A 174 -7.01 -4.03 19.98
N ILE A 175 -7.61 -5.01 19.31
CA ILE A 175 -7.64 -6.40 19.77
C ILE A 175 -7.01 -7.31 18.73
N LYS A 176 -7.35 -7.10 17.44
CA LYS A 176 -6.97 -7.99 16.35
C LYS A 176 -7.03 -7.22 15.01
N ASP A 177 -5.91 -7.11 14.31
CA ASP A 177 -5.83 -6.43 13.02
C ASP A 177 -5.87 -7.41 11.82
N ALA A 178 -5.65 -8.70 12.07
CA ALA A 178 -5.83 -9.77 11.09
C ALA A 178 -6.57 -10.92 11.77
N ASN A 179 -7.63 -11.45 11.15
CA ASN A 179 -8.51 -12.45 11.76
C ASN A 179 -8.33 -13.84 11.12
N LEU A 180 -7.16 -14.48 11.38
CA LEU A 180 -6.86 -15.84 10.91
C LEU A 180 -7.87 -16.86 11.45
N THR A 181 -8.30 -16.69 12.70
CA THR A 181 -9.28 -17.56 13.34
C THR A 181 -10.59 -17.64 12.54
N GLU A 182 -11.08 -16.51 12.01
CA GLU A 182 -12.31 -16.50 11.21
C GLU A 182 -12.14 -17.23 9.88
N THR A 183 -11.00 -17.02 9.20
CA THR A 183 -10.73 -17.68 7.92
C THR A 183 -10.63 -19.21 8.08
N VAL A 184 -9.98 -19.67 9.16
CA VAL A 184 -9.88 -21.11 9.47
C VAL A 184 -11.25 -21.70 9.78
N LYS A 185 -12.11 -21.02 10.55
CA LYS A 185 -13.49 -21.43 10.82
C LYS A 185 -14.33 -21.56 9.54
N ARG A 186 -14.03 -20.76 8.51
CA ARG A 186 -14.67 -20.84 7.19
C ARG A 186 -14.07 -21.92 6.28
N GLY A 187 -13.14 -22.71 6.79
CA GLY A 187 -12.56 -23.83 6.07
C GLY A 187 -11.42 -23.47 5.13
N ALA A 188 -10.75 -22.32 5.33
CA ALA A 188 -9.63 -21.93 4.51
C ALA A 188 -8.51 -22.97 4.54
N GLN A 189 -8.05 -23.39 3.37
CA GLN A 189 -6.89 -24.25 3.15
C GLN A 189 -5.63 -23.43 2.89
N GLU A 190 -5.82 -22.22 2.39
CA GLU A 190 -4.75 -21.29 2.06
C GLU A 190 -5.21 -19.86 2.40
N ILE A 191 -4.39 -19.13 3.12
CA ILE A 191 -4.66 -17.77 3.61
C ILE A 191 -3.61 -16.84 3.05
N TRP A 192 -4.05 -15.71 2.49
CA TRP A 192 -3.20 -14.62 2.00
C TRP A 192 -3.44 -13.38 2.84
N LEU A 193 -2.46 -13.02 3.65
CA LEU A 193 -2.51 -11.84 4.50
C LEU A 193 -1.73 -10.69 3.87
N ILE A 194 -2.39 -9.55 3.66
CA ILE A 194 -1.73 -8.31 3.28
C ILE A 194 -1.53 -7.47 4.55
N TRP A 195 -0.27 -7.25 4.91
CA TRP A 195 0.12 -6.57 6.15
C TRP A 195 0.82 -5.25 5.85
N CYS A 196 0.16 -4.11 6.12
CA CYS A 196 0.67 -2.75 5.87
C CYS A 196 1.03 -1.99 7.15
N ILE A 197 0.70 -2.50 8.33
CA ILE A 197 1.03 -1.83 9.59
C ILE A 197 2.54 -1.83 9.76
N GLY A 198 3.10 -0.67 10.06
CA GLY A 198 4.51 -0.52 10.39
C GLY A 198 4.86 -1.38 11.59
N ASN A 199 6.02 -2.01 11.55
CA ASN A 199 6.57 -2.78 12.65
C ASN A 199 8.06 -2.50 12.71
N THR A 200 8.40 -1.28 13.14
CA THR A 200 9.78 -0.82 13.27
C THR A 200 10.22 -0.86 14.73
N PRO A 201 11.46 -1.27 15.01
CA PRO A 201 12.00 -1.19 16.38
C PRO A 201 12.36 0.24 16.78
N LEU A 202 12.24 1.23 15.90
CA LEU A 202 12.58 2.61 16.17
C LEU A 202 11.43 3.33 16.86
N TYR A 203 11.63 3.68 18.13
CA TYR A 203 10.69 4.52 18.87
C TYR A 203 10.77 5.98 18.40
N ARG A 204 9.64 6.57 18.09
CA ARG A 204 9.51 7.97 17.68
C ARG A 204 8.72 8.75 18.71
N HIS A 205 9.32 9.81 19.25
CA HIS A 205 8.66 10.70 20.21
C HIS A 205 7.59 11.58 19.57
N GLY A 206 6.68 12.07 20.42
CA GLY A 206 5.61 12.98 20.03
C GLY A 206 4.24 12.32 20.02
N ARG A 207 3.22 13.04 20.50
CA ARG A 207 1.87 12.52 20.77
C ARG A 207 1.27 11.71 19.62
N PHE A 208 1.46 12.15 18.39
CA PHE A 208 0.97 11.44 17.22
C PHE A 208 1.73 10.13 16.99
N ASN A 209 3.06 10.16 17.04
CA ASN A 209 3.89 8.97 16.86
C ASN A 209 3.64 7.94 17.97
N GLU A 210 3.53 8.40 19.22
CA GLU A 210 3.25 7.54 20.38
C GLU A 210 1.88 6.87 20.26
N TYR A 211 0.86 7.60 19.78
CA TYR A 211 -0.44 7.00 19.47
C TYR A 211 -0.34 5.93 18.39
N VAL A 212 0.42 6.19 17.32
CA VAL A 212 0.67 5.20 16.27
C VAL A 212 1.40 3.98 16.82
N HIS A 213 2.41 4.16 17.69
CA HIS A 213 3.10 3.04 18.35
C HIS A 213 2.16 2.18 19.19
N MET A 214 1.18 2.78 19.87
CA MET A 214 0.16 2.01 20.60
C MET A 214 -0.67 1.14 19.66
N ILE A 215 -1.06 1.67 18.50
CA ILE A 215 -1.75 0.90 17.45
C ILE A 215 -0.87 -0.22 16.94
N GLU A 216 0.39 0.05 16.62
CA GLU A 216 1.36 -0.93 16.13
C GLU A 216 1.59 -2.06 17.16
N ILE A 217 1.74 -1.73 18.43
CA ILE A 217 1.88 -2.71 19.53
C ILE A 217 0.63 -3.59 19.59
N SER A 218 -0.55 -2.99 19.57
CA SER A 218 -1.81 -3.72 19.64
C SER A 218 -2.00 -4.66 18.45
N ALA A 219 -1.80 -4.16 17.25
CA ALA A 219 -1.89 -4.95 16.01
C ALA A 219 -0.89 -6.13 15.99
N ASN A 220 0.36 -5.86 16.39
CA ASN A 220 1.39 -6.91 16.44
C ASN A 220 1.11 -7.95 17.53
N ALA A 221 0.66 -7.55 18.71
CA ALA A 221 0.28 -8.49 19.77
C ALA A 221 -0.88 -9.39 19.30
N GLY A 222 -1.84 -8.85 18.56
CA GLY A 222 -2.95 -9.60 17.96
C GLY A 222 -2.47 -10.63 16.96
N ILE A 223 -1.67 -10.21 15.97
CA ILE A 223 -1.22 -11.13 14.91
C ILE A 223 -0.26 -12.20 15.42
N ILE A 224 0.61 -11.91 16.36
CA ILE A 224 1.50 -12.93 16.96
C ILE A 224 0.68 -14.04 17.61
N ARG A 225 -0.38 -13.72 18.36
CA ARG A 225 -1.27 -14.71 18.96
C ARG A 225 -2.01 -15.55 17.90
N GLU A 226 -2.47 -14.92 16.82
CA GLU A 226 -3.12 -15.62 15.72
C GLU A 226 -2.13 -16.59 15.02
N LEU A 227 -0.88 -16.18 14.83
CA LEU A 227 0.17 -17.02 14.25
C LEU A 227 0.53 -18.21 15.14
N ASP A 228 0.71 -17.98 16.44
CA ASP A 228 0.99 -19.05 17.41
C ASP A 228 -0.17 -20.06 17.47
N TRP A 229 -1.40 -19.56 17.48
CA TRP A 229 -2.59 -20.42 17.43
C TRP A 229 -2.64 -21.23 16.12
N MET A 230 -2.37 -20.61 14.98
CA MET A 230 -2.38 -21.28 13.68
C MET A 230 -1.31 -22.35 13.57
N MET A 231 -0.12 -22.15 14.16
CA MET A 231 0.92 -23.17 14.26
C MET A 231 0.44 -24.37 15.09
N GLN A 232 -0.28 -24.15 16.19
CA GLN A 232 -0.88 -25.23 17.00
C GLN A 232 -1.94 -25.98 16.21
N VAL A 233 -2.80 -25.28 15.47
CA VAL A 233 -3.79 -25.90 14.59
C VAL A 233 -3.12 -26.78 13.53
N ASN A 234 -2.08 -26.29 12.86
CA ASN A 234 -1.34 -27.06 11.87
C ASN A 234 -0.66 -28.28 12.47
N HIS A 235 -0.07 -28.14 13.64
CA HIS A 235 0.52 -29.28 14.34
C HIS A 235 -0.51 -30.37 14.72
N ALA A 236 -1.72 -29.98 15.16
CA ALA A 236 -2.81 -30.91 15.41
C ALA A 236 -3.25 -31.63 14.12
N ARG A 237 -3.42 -30.88 13.01
CA ARG A 237 -3.77 -31.42 11.71
C ARG A 237 -2.75 -32.43 11.19
N GLU A 238 -1.46 -32.14 11.34
CA GLU A 238 -0.38 -33.06 10.97
C GLU A 238 -0.46 -34.39 11.75
N LYS A 239 -0.72 -34.35 13.07
CA LYS A 239 -0.93 -35.54 13.89
C LYS A 239 -2.12 -36.39 13.44
N GLU A 240 -3.14 -35.75 12.90
CA GLU A 240 -4.34 -36.40 12.37
C GLU A 240 -4.19 -36.82 10.90
N GLY A 241 -3.04 -36.59 10.26
CA GLY A 241 -2.81 -36.88 8.84
C GLY A 241 -3.53 -35.94 7.89
N LEU A 242 -3.99 -34.78 8.37
CA LEU A 242 -4.68 -33.78 7.57
C LEU A 242 -3.68 -32.76 6.97
N PRO A 243 -3.95 -32.21 5.78
CA PRO A 243 -3.09 -31.20 5.18
C PRO A 243 -3.05 -29.92 6.02
N THR A 244 -1.88 -29.33 6.19
CA THR A 244 -1.70 -28.05 6.89
C THR A 244 -2.31 -26.89 6.12
N ILE A 245 -2.73 -25.85 6.85
CA ILE A 245 -3.21 -24.60 6.28
C ILE A 245 -2.00 -23.75 5.89
N LYS A 246 -1.95 -23.34 4.64
CA LYS A 246 -0.89 -22.47 4.14
C LYS A 246 -1.18 -21.01 4.49
N LEU A 247 -0.16 -20.27 4.94
CA LEU A 247 -0.26 -18.83 5.19
C LEU A 247 0.81 -18.07 4.40
N HIS A 248 0.37 -17.22 3.51
CA HIS A 248 1.19 -16.28 2.77
C HIS A 248 1.05 -14.89 3.38
N ILE A 249 2.17 -14.21 3.66
CA ILE A 249 2.16 -12.84 4.19
C ILE A 249 2.88 -11.92 3.21
N ILE A 250 2.14 -10.98 2.64
CA ILE A 250 2.68 -9.94 1.77
C ILE A 250 2.77 -8.65 2.59
N LYS A 251 3.96 -8.09 2.65
CA LYS A 251 4.26 -6.88 3.41
C LYS A 251 5.36 -6.07 2.75
N PRO A 252 5.42 -4.75 2.94
CA PRO A 252 6.53 -3.95 2.44
C PRO A 252 7.83 -4.29 3.19
N GLU A 253 8.95 -4.16 2.53
CA GLU A 253 10.28 -4.38 3.12
C GLU A 253 10.59 -3.36 4.23
N TYR A 254 10.18 -2.11 4.02
CA TYR A 254 10.29 -1.00 4.97
C TYR A 254 8.90 -0.46 5.31
N PRO A 255 8.69 0.09 6.52
CA PRO A 255 7.42 0.71 6.88
C PRO A 255 6.99 1.72 5.82
N LEU A 256 5.75 1.59 5.37
CA LEU A 256 5.16 2.58 4.47
C LEU A 256 5.07 3.92 5.19
N PRO A 257 5.31 5.04 4.50
CA PRO A 257 5.19 6.36 5.11
C PRO A 257 3.80 6.59 5.68
N LEU A 258 3.76 7.18 6.87
CA LEU A 258 2.53 7.50 7.59
C LEU A 258 1.87 8.78 7.05
N ASP A 259 0.54 8.86 7.23
CA ASP A 259 -0.14 10.14 7.32
C ASP A 259 0.59 11.00 8.37
N PRO A 260 0.79 12.20 8.22
CA PRO A 260 0.27 13.24 7.33
C PRO A 260 0.92 13.31 5.94
N ALA A 261 1.96 12.50 5.66
CA ALA A 261 2.68 12.57 4.40
C ALA A 261 1.77 12.34 3.17
N PHE A 262 0.80 11.43 3.28
CA PHE A 262 -0.20 11.18 2.25
C PHE A 262 -1.17 12.36 2.09
N PHE A 263 -1.70 12.90 3.19
CA PHE A 263 -2.62 14.05 3.13
C PHE A 263 -1.93 15.31 2.62
N LEU A 264 -0.65 15.49 2.91
CA LEU A 264 0.16 16.57 2.38
C LEU A 264 0.66 16.30 0.94
N LYS A 265 0.15 15.23 0.29
CA LYS A 265 0.57 14.77 -1.04
C LYS A 265 2.08 14.48 -1.14
N LYS A 266 2.74 14.19 -0.01
CA LYS A 266 4.16 13.81 0.01
C LYS A 266 4.38 12.44 -0.61
N ILE A 267 3.42 11.52 -0.38
CA ILE A 267 3.32 10.22 -1.04
C ILE A 267 1.96 10.16 -1.71
N ASP A 268 1.89 9.63 -2.91
CA ASP A 268 0.64 9.47 -3.64
C ASP A 268 0.19 8.01 -3.70
N ALA A 269 -1.08 7.84 -4.04
CA ALA A 269 -1.68 6.53 -4.21
C ALA A 269 -0.96 5.70 -5.29
N ASN A 270 -0.48 6.34 -6.38
CA ASN A 270 0.23 5.64 -7.44
C ASN A 270 1.54 5.01 -6.94
N THR A 271 2.30 5.72 -6.11
CA THR A 271 3.52 5.18 -5.48
C THR A 271 3.18 3.97 -4.60
N LEU A 272 2.15 4.06 -3.74
CA LEU A 272 1.75 2.95 -2.88
C LEU A 272 1.26 1.74 -3.68
N ILE A 273 0.48 1.95 -4.74
CA ILE A 273 0.04 0.89 -5.65
C ILE A 273 1.24 0.19 -6.29
N ASN A 274 2.21 0.96 -6.80
CA ASN A 274 3.40 0.39 -7.43
C ASN A 274 4.26 -0.40 -6.43
N MET A 275 4.34 0.06 -5.17
CA MET A 275 5.01 -0.69 -4.10
C MET A 275 4.31 -2.03 -3.83
N GLY A 276 2.99 -2.01 -3.61
CA GLY A 276 2.23 -3.24 -3.35
C GLY A 276 2.30 -4.23 -4.51
N TYR A 277 2.23 -3.74 -5.73
CA TYR A 277 2.38 -4.55 -6.93
C TYR A 277 3.77 -5.21 -7.02
N ALA A 278 4.83 -4.42 -6.87
CA ALA A 278 6.20 -4.89 -6.95
C ALA A 278 6.56 -5.88 -5.81
N ASP A 279 6.15 -5.58 -4.58
CA ASP A 279 6.38 -6.45 -3.42
C ASP A 279 5.67 -7.81 -3.60
N THR A 280 4.46 -7.80 -4.17
CA THR A 280 3.72 -9.03 -4.47
C THR A 280 4.41 -9.87 -5.55
N LYS A 281 4.82 -9.26 -6.66
CA LYS A 281 5.56 -9.96 -7.72
C LYS A 281 6.88 -10.55 -7.19
N ALA A 282 7.59 -9.80 -6.33
CA ALA A 282 8.82 -10.29 -5.69
C ALA A 282 8.53 -11.46 -4.74
N TYR A 283 7.47 -11.36 -3.92
CA TYR A 283 7.04 -12.44 -3.03
C TYR A 283 6.70 -13.71 -3.81
N LEU A 284 5.90 -13.61 -4.86
CA LEU A 284 5.48 -14.74 -5.69
C LEU A 284 6.66 -15.45 -6.36
N LYS A 285 7.68 -14.69 -6.77
CA LYS A 285 8.90 -15.24 -7.37
C LYS A 285 9.78 -15.99 -6.36
N GLN A 286 9.79 -15.58 -5.10
CA GLN A 286 10.73 -16.06 -4.08
C GLN A 286 10.10 -16.97 -3.02
N ARG A 287 8.76 -17.08 -2.99
CA ARG A 287 8.05 -17.85 -1.96
C ARG A 287 8.48 -19.31 -1.95
N SER A 288 8.63 -19.85 -0.74
CA SER A 288 8.75 -21.30 -0.53
C SER A 288 7.37 -21.96 -0.62
N GLU A 289 7.34 -23.23 -1.04
CA GLU A 289 6.12 -24.06 -1.01
C GLU A 289 6.41 -25.35 -0.24
N PRO A 290 5.79 -25.61 0.91
CA PRO A 290 4.84 -24.73 1.62
C PRO A 290 5.52 -23.51 2.25
N PRO A 291 4.77 -22.40 2.48
CA PRO A 291 5.33 -21.23 3.15
C PRO A 291 5.66 -21.55 4.62
N VAL A 292 6.83 -21.08 5.07
CA VAL A 292 7.27 -21.24 6.46
C VAL A 292 6.78 -20.04 7.27
N ILE A 293 6.05 -20.33 8.37
CA ILE A 293 5.55 -19.31 9.28
C ILE A 293 6.54 -19.17 10.44
N ASN A 294 7.06 -17.96 10.62
CA ASN A 294 7.87 -17.62 11.79
C ASN A 294 7.22 -16.40 12.50
N PRO A 295 6.52 -16.58 13.61
CA PRO A 295 5.83 -15.48 14.31
C PRO A 295 6.75 -14.32 14.68
N ALA A 296 8.00 -14.59 15.05
CA ALA A 296 8.96 -13.54 15.44
C ALA A 296 9.36 -12.61 14.29
N THR A 297 9.27 -13.06 13.04
CA THR A 297 9.70 -12.28 11.86
C THR A 297 8.58 -12.03 10.83
N ALA A 298 7.42 -12.66 11.01
CA ALA A 298 6.34 -12.64 10.01
C ALA A 298 5.91 -11.22 9.60
N THR A 299 5.83 -10.31 10.57
CA THR A 299 5.39 -8.93 10.34
C THR A 299 6.50 -7.89 10.48
N VAL A 300 7.70 -8.29 10.88
CA VAL A 300 8.84 -7.37 11.08
C VAL A 300 9.27 -6.74 9.75
N MET A 301 9.50 -5.44 9.77
CA MET A 301 10.00 -4.65 8.64
C MET A 301 11.42 -4.14 8.93
N LYS A 302 12.21 -3.94 7.88
CA LYS A 302 13.53 -3.33 8.02
C LYS A 302 13.40 -1.89 8.49
N SER A 303 14.29 -1.47 9.40
CA SER A 303 14.34 -0.09 9.87
C SER A 303 15.45 0.69 9.20
N CYS A 304 15.29 2.01 9.11
CA CYS A 304 16.30 2.94 8.65
C CYS A 304 16.24 4.25 9.45
N ASN A 305 17.35 4.92 9.59
CA ASN A 305 17.44 6.16 10.39
C ASN A 305 16.67 7.31 9.72
N ALA A 306 16.81 7.44 8.41
CA ALA A 306 16.13 8.44 7.61
C ALA A 306 15.82 7.90 6.21
N THR A 307 14.69 8.33 5.65
CA THR A 307 14.33 8.04 4.26
C THR A 307 14.07 9.35 3.52
N LEU A 308 14.80 9.60 2.45
CA LEU A 308 14.46 10.62 1.48
C LEU A 308 13.57 10.00 0.41
N HIS A 309 12.43 10.59 0.18
CA HIS A 309 11.52 10.23 -0.89
C HIS A 309 11.36 11.40 -1.86
N PHE A 310 11.44 11.12 -3.16
CA PHE A 310 11.12 12.09 -4.21
C PHE A 310 10.56 11.38 -5.44
N ARG A 311 9.84 12.13 -6.27
CA ARG A 311 9.18 11.63 -7.47
C ARG A 311 9.60 12.44 -8.69
N GLN A 312 9.60 11.76 -9.83
CA GLN A 312 9.90 12.36 -11.13
C GLN A 312 8.88 11.85 -12.16
N GLN A 313 8.49 12.71 -13.07
CA GLN A 313 7.61 12.38 -14.19
C GLN A 313 8.29 12.82 -15.49
N PHE A 314 8.36 11.90 -16.43
CA PHE A 314 8.99 12.12 -17.73
C PHE A 314 8.03 11.76 -18.83
N TYR A 315 7.99 12.59 -19.87
CA TYR A 315 7.11 12.44 -21.01
C TYR A 315 7.91 12.11 -22.25
N GLY A 316 7.41 11.19 -23.04
CA GLY A 316 8.02 10.74 -24.28
C GLY A 316 7.13 9.78 -25.02
N SER A 317 7.71 9.08 -25.99
CA SER A 317 7.04 8.00 -26.71
C SER A 317 7.87 6.73 -26.61
N ILE A 318 7.20 5.60 -26.56
CA ILE A 318 7.83 4.28 -26.65
C ILE A 318 7.12 3.45 -27.71
N THR A 319 7.82 2.49 -28.30
CA THR A 319 7.19 1.52 -29.18
C THR A 319 6.71 0.34 -28.36
N LEU A 320 5.42 0.03 -28.40
CA LEU A 320 4.82 -1.18 -27.83
C LEU A 320 4.12 -1.94 -28.95
N GLU A 321 4.43 -3.22 -29.10
CA GLU A 321 3.85 -4.08 -30.14
C GLU A 321 3.93 -3.48 -31.57
N GLY A 322 5.05 -2.81 -31.87
CA GLY A 322 5.25 -2.16 -33.16
C GLY A 322 4.55 -0.80 -33.35
N SER A 323 3.76 -0.35 -32.37
CA SER A 323 3.05 0.93 -32.38
C SER A 323 3.71 1.93 -31.44
N GLU A 324 3.90 3.16 -31.93
CA GLU A 324 4.40 4.25 -31.08
C GLU A 324 3.28 4.76 -30.15
N GLN A 325 3.56 4.77 -28.85
CA GLN A 325 2.63 5.18 -27.81
C GLN A 325 3.19 6.38 -27.04
N PRO A 326 2.46 7.49 -26.94
CA PRO A 326 2.83 8.58 -26.07
C PRO A 326 2.60 8.16 -24.62
N VAL A 327 3.62 8.33 -23.79
CA VAL A 327 3.63 7.84 -22.41
C VAL A 327 4.10 8.89 -21.41
N CYS A 328 3.67 8.71 -20.14
CA CYS A 328 4.27 9.35 -19.00
C CYS A 328 4.90 8.27 -18.10
N LEU A 329 6.20 8.38 -17.88
CA LEU A 329 6.94 7.54 -16.95
C LEU A 329 6.92 8.18 -15.57
N HIS A 330 6.36 7.49 -14.58
CA HIS A 330 6.34 7.87 -13.18
C HIS A 330 7.41 7.09 -12.43
N LEU A 331 8.33 7.79 -11.77
CA LEU A 331 9.40 7.21 -10.96
C LEU A 331 9.33 7.76 -9.54
N ALA A 332 9.28 6.87 -8.55
CA ALA A 332 9.40 7.18 -7.15
C ALA A 332 10.70 6.61 -6.60
N TYR A 333 11.50 7.44 -5.96
CA TYR A 333 12.79 7.07 -5.40
C TYR A 333 12.77 7.15 -3.89
N PHE A 334 13.40 6.16 -3.26
CA PHE A 334 13.64 6.13 -1.84
C PHE A 334 15.14 5.94 -1.60
N ILE A 335 15.75 6.89 -0.92
CA ILE A 335 17.14 6.82 -0.47
C ILE A 335 17.11 6.68 1.05
N ARG A 336 17.63 5.57 1.56
CA ARG A 336 17.67 5.27 2.99
C ARG A 336 19.11 5.19 3.47
N LYS A 337 19.36 5.76 4.63
CA LYS A 337 20.61 5.52 5.35
C LYS A 337 20.39 4.45 6.41
N ILE A 338 21.14 3.35 6.32
CA ILE A 338 21.10 2.24 7.24
C ILE A 338 22.52 2.07 7.77
N LYS A 339 22.76 2.46 9.04
CA LYS A 339 24.12 2.59 9.60
C LYS A 339 24.96 3.50 8.69
N ASP A 340 26.02 2.98 8.08
CA ASP A 340 26.92 3.72 7.19
C ASP A 340 26.66 3.50 5.70
N GLU A 341 25.65 2.69 5.34
CA GLU A 341 25.31 2.38 3.96
C GLU A 341 24.10 3.16 3.48
N TYR A 342 24.07 3.40 2.16
CA TYR A 342 22.92 3.97 1.47
C TYR A 342 22.21 2.90 0.65
N VAL A 343 20.91 2.74 0.87
CA VAL A 343 20.06 1.84 0.11
C VAL A 343 19.15 2.67 -0.80
N LEU A 344 19.24 2.39 -2.09
CA LEU A 344 18.39 2.97 -3.11
C LEU A 344 17.26 2.01 -3.43
N GLN A 345 16.03 2.53 -3.53
CA GLN A 345 14.89 1.80 -4.11
C GLN A 345 14.16 2.70 -5.09
N GLN A 346 13.66 2.08 -6.15
CA GLN A 346 12.85 2.74 -7.16
C GLN A 346 11.54 1.97 -7.32
N PHE A 347 10.44 2.70 -7.48
CA PHE A 347 9.18 2.14 -7.93
C PHE A 347 8.71 2.92 -9.14
N ALA A 348 8.26 2.23 -10.16
CA ALA A 348 7.95 2.81 -11.45
C ALA A 348 6.58 2.40 -11.95
N SER A 349 5.97 3.24 -12.76
CA SER A 349 4.83 2.89 -13.61
C SER A 349 4.88 3.68 -14.91
N LEU A 350 4.27 3.10 -15.94
CA LEU A 350 4.13 3.69 -17.24
C LEU A 350 2.64 4.00 -17.49
N GLU A 351 2.32 5.25 -17.76
CA GLU A 351 0.98 5.69 -18.14
C GLU A 351 0.89 5.84 -19.65
N LEU A 352 -0.01 5.11 -20.28
CA LEU A 352 -0.34 5.25 -21.69
C LEU A 352 -1.30 6.43 -21.84
N ARG A 353 -0.84 7.52 -22.44
CA ARG A 353 -1.60 8.78 -22.50
C ARG A 353 -2.84 8.72 -23.39
N ASN A 354 -2.90 7.79 -24.33
CA ASN A 354 -4.05 7.62 -25.21
C ASN A 354 -5.24 6.94 -24.51
N SER A 355 -4.96 6.03 -23.57
CA SER A 355 -5.98 5.26 -22.82
C SER A 355 -6.09 5.66 -21.35
N ASN A 356 -5.15 6.45 -20.83
CA ASN A 356 -4.97 6.74 -19.41
C ASN A 356 -4.76 5.46 -18.56
N GLU A 357 -4.32 4.38 -19.19
CA GLU A 357 -3.96 3.14 -18.52
C GLU A 357 -2.61 3.29 -17.82
N ILE A 358 -2.53 2.85 -16.56
CA ILE A 358 -1.28 2.88 -15.80
C ILE A 358 -0.82 1.46 -15.52
N ILE A 359 0.34 1.12 -16.09
CA ILE A 359 0.99 -0.18 -15.98
C ILE A 359 2.05 -0.08 -14.88
N SER A 360 1.88 -0.85 -13.81
CA SER A 360 2.84 -0.86 -12.69
C SER A 360 4.08 -1.69 -13.04
N GLY A 361 5.25 -1.21 -12.62
CA GLY A 361 6.51 -1.92 -12.78
C GLY A 361 6.79 -2.88 -11.63
N TYR A 362 7.66 -3.86 -11.89
CA TYR A 362 8.18 -4.83 -10.92
C TYR A 362 9.64 -5.18 -11.25
N GLU A 363 10.30 -5.96 -10.40
CA GLU A 363 11.73 -6.30 -10.53
C GLU A 363 12.63 -5.06 -10.66
N HIS A 364 12.37 -4.09 -9.79
CA HIS A 364 13.12 -2.85 -9.81
C HIS A 364 14.56 -3.06 -9.35
N THR A 365 15.50 -2.54 -10.14
CA THR A 365 16.88 -2.34 -9.70
C THR A 365 17.26 -0.89 -9.93
N ILE A 366 18.08 -0.32 -9.06
CA ILE A 366 18.59 1.03 -9.21
C ILE A 366 20.02 1.10 -8.68
N VAL A 367 20.87 1.76 -9.42
CA VAL A 367 22.26 2.00 -9.05
C VAL A 367 22.64 3.44 -9.38
N LYS A 368 23.53 3.99 -8.57
CA LYS A 368 24.25 5.20 -8.90
C LYS A 368 25.42 4.83 -9.81
N THR A 369 25.42 5.30 -11.05
CA THR A 369 26.46 4.95 -12.04
C THR A 369 27.63 5.90 -12.00
N LYS A 370 27.33 7.19 -11.87
CA LYS A 370 28.33 8.25 -11.72
C LYS A 370 27.73 9.43 -10.96
N LYS A 371 28.53 10.45 -10.73
CA LYS A 371 28.11 11.69 -10.06
C LYS A 371 26.86 12.28 -10.71
N GLY A 372 25.80 12.42 -9.94
CA GLY A 372 24.53 12.97 -10.39
C GLY A 372 23.71 12.07 -11.31
N GLU A 373 24.07 10.79 -11.51
CA GLU A 373 23.33 9.88 -12.39
C GLU A 373 22.79 8.68 -11.65
N LEU A 374 21.49 8.42 -11.84
CA LEU A 374 20.82 7.22 -11.40
C LEU A 374 20.39 6.39 -12.60
N SER A 375 20.82 5.14 -12.63
CA SER A 375 20.38 4.16 -13.63
C SER A 375 19.47 3.14 -12.98
N GLY A 376 18.26 3.01 -13.50
CA GLY A 376 17.24 2.09 -13.02
C GLY A 376 16.79 1.13 -14.10
N ARG A 377 16.34 -0.05 -13.67
CA ARG A 377 15.68 -1.04 -14.53
C ARG A 377 14.44 -1.56 -13.81
N PHE A 378 13.40 -1.83 -14.57
CA PHE A 378 12.20 -2.50 -14.11
C PHE A 378 11.53 -3.23 -15.28
N CYS A 379 10.65 -4.16 -14.97
CA CYS A 379 9.82 -4.85 -15.94
C CYS A 379 8.36 -4.35 -15.83
N ILE A 380 7.66 -4.35 -16.95
CA ILE A 380 6.20 -4.19 -16.97
C ILE A 380 5.60 -5.39 -17.72
N GLN A 381 4.35 -5.70 -17.40
CA GLN A 381 3.57 -6.68 -18.14
C GLN A 381 2.50 -5.94 -18.96
N TYR A 382 2.56 -6.13 -20.28
CA TYR A 382 1.60 -5.53 -21.21
C TYR A 382 1.16 -6.57 -22.24
N ASN A 383 -0.15 -6.80 -22.38
CA ASN A 383 -0.72 -7.81 -23.30
C ASN A 383 -0.05 -9.18 -23.19
N ASN A 384 0.18 -9.69 -21.97
CA ASN A 384 0.87 -10.94 -21.66
C ASN A 384 2.34 -11.01 -22.08
N LYS A 385 2.96 -9.90 -22.47
CA LYS A 385 4.38 -9.78 -22.76
C LYS A 385 5.10 -9.08 -21.61
N ILE A 386 6.32 -9.52 -21.34
CA ILE A 386 7.22 -8.86 -20.39
C ILE A 386 8.08 -7.87 -21.18
N ILE A 387 8.05 -6.63 -20.75
CA ILE A 387 8.80 -5.53 -21.35
C ILE A 387 9.76 -4.99 -20.31
N GLN A 388 11.06 -5.00 -20.64
CA GLN A 388 12.09 -4.42 -19.81
C GLN A 388 12.25 -2.93 -20.13
N VAL A 389 12.25 -2.11 -19.10
CA VAL A 389 12.48 -0.66 -19.21
C VAL A 389 13.73 -0.30 -18.42
N ASN A 390 14.69 0.30 -19.10
CA ASN A 390 15.89 0.85 -18.48
C ASN A 390 15.81 2.38 -18.52
N SER A 391 16.17 3.02 -17.41
CA SER A 391 16.18 4.49 -17.28
C SER A 391 17.56 4.97 -16.85
N SER A 392 18.10 5.98 -17.51
CA SER A 392 19.28 6.73 -17.05
C SER A 392 18.90 8.18 -16.90
N ILE A 393 19.01 8.68 -15.66
CA ILE A 393 18.58 10.03 -15.29
C ILE A 393 19.77 10.78 -14.74
N LEU A 394 20.14 11.88 -15.43
CA LEU A 394 21.22 12.77 -15.04
C LEU A 394 20.64 14.05 -14.44
N PHE A 395 20.96 14.30 -13.19
CA PHE A 395 20.62 15.54 -12.47
C PHE A 395 21.73 16.58 -12.65
N SER A 396 21.39 17.89 -12.63
CA SER A 396 22.38 18.96 -12.82
C SER A 396 23.28 19.15 -11.61
N ASP A 397 22.69 19.31 -10.44
CA ASP A 397 23.39 19.50 -9.17
C ASP A 397 22.48 19.21 -7.96
N SER A 398 23.10 19.09 -6.79
CA SER A 398 22.37 18.77 -5.56
C SER A 398 21.42 19.88 -5.12
N LEU A 399 21.75 21.16 -5.36
CA LEU A 399 20.89 22.27 -4.98
C LEU A 399 19.65 22.34 -5.87
N ALA A 400 19.80 22.17 -7.18
CA ALA A 400 18.68 22.13 -8.10
C ALA A 400 17.74 20.96 -7.79
N LEU A 401 18.25 19.78 -7.47
CA LEU A 401 17.45 18.65 -7.03
C LEU A 401 16.80 18.92 -5.66
N PHE A 402 17.51 19.58 -4.73
CA PHE A 402 16.99 19.96 -3.42
C PHE A 402 15.77 20.86 -3.49
N ILE A 403 15.75 21.80 -4.44
CA ILE A 403 14.61 22.70 -4.70
C ILE A 403 13.63 22.12 -5.73
N GLY A 404 13.86 20.90 -6.20
CA GLY A 404 12.98 20.18 -7.10
C GLY A 404 13.02 20.61 -8.55
N LEU A 405 14.00 21.42 -8.93
CA LEU A 405 14.04 22.04 -10.24
C LEU A 405 14.76 21.21 -11.29
N ASP A 406 15.25 19.97 -10.99
CA ASP A 406 16.19 19.42 -11.95
C ASP A 406 16.23 17.93 -12.25
N CYS A 407 16.03 17.67 -13.53
CA CYS A 407 16.65 16.59 -14.28
C CYS A 407 17.27 17.19 -15.54
N LYS A 408 18.56 17.02 -15.71
CA LYS A 408 19.29 17.50 -16.87
C LYS A 408 18.98 16.71 -18.14
N LYS A 409 18.79 15.38 -17.97
CA LYS A 409 18.52 14.47 -19.07
C LYS A 409 17.92 13.16 -18.55
N ALA A 410 16.90 12.64 -19.22
CA ALA A 410 16.40 11.30 -19.02
C ALA A 410 16.46 10.53 -20.33
N ILE A 411 17.07 9.36 -20.33
CA ILE A 411 17.14 8.43 -21.45
C ILE A 411 16.43 7.16 -21.03
N ILE A 412 15.47 6.72 -21.82
CA ILE A 412 14.69 5.52 -21.58
C ILE A 412 14.94 4.54 -22.73
N THR A 413 15.30 3.32 -22.39
CA THR A 413 15.49 2.21 -23.33
C THR A 413 14.46 1.14 -23.02
N VAL A 414 13.68 0.76 -24.01
CA VAL A 414 12.65 -0.26 -23.91
C VAL A 414 13.07 -1.48 -24.73
N THR A 415 12.96 -2.67 -24.14
CA THR A 415 13.26 -3.94 -24.79
C THR A 415 12.07 -4.89 -24.61
N GLU A 416 11.47 -5.31 -25.72
CA GLU A 416 10.38 -6.29 -25.73
C GLU A 416 10.94 -7.70 -26.00
N ASN A 417 10.67 -8.68 -25.12
CA ASN A 417 10.92 -10.12 -25.34
C ASN A 417 12.22 -10.43 -26.13
N ASP A 418 13.37 -10.05 -25.62
CA ASP A 418 14.69 -10.22 -26.27
C ASP A 418 14.86 -9.52 -27.64
N GLY A 419 13.98 -8.58 -27.94
CA GLY A 419 14.04 -7.74 -29.14
C GLY A 419 15.17 -6.71 -29.10
N VAL A 420 15.33 -5.97 -30.22
CA VAL A 420 16.30 -4.87 -30.29
C VAL A 420 15.91 -3.74 -29.36
N PRO A 421 16.81 -3.29 -28.44
CA PRO A 421 16.52 -2.17 -27.55
C PRO A 421 16.25 -0.88 -28.34
N LYS A 422 15.14 -0.21 -28.03
CA LYS A 422 14.81 1.10 -28.59
C LYS A 422 15.02 2.17 -27.55
N THR A 423 15.87 3.14 -27.84
CA THR A 423 16.22 4.22 -26.91
C THR A 423 15.58 5.53 -27.34
N THR A 424 14.92 6.20 -26.40
CA THR A 424 14.25 7.48 -26.61
C THR A 424 14.62 8.46 -25.52
N ALA A 425 14.77 9.73 -25.88
CA ALA A 425 14.94 10.80 -24.91
C ALA A 425 13.57 11.24 -24.38
N PHE A 426 13.46 11.30 -23.05
CA PHE A 426 12.29 11.81 -22.36
C PHE A 426 12.54 13.20 -21.80
N TYR A 427 11.50 14.00 -21.70
CA TYR A 427 11.56 15.36 -21.18
C TYR A 427 10.70 15.55 -19.94
N GLN A 428 11.05 16.52 -19.14
CA GLN A 428 10.31 16.94 -17.96
C GLN A 428 9.77 18.35 -18.16
N PRO A 429 8.44 18.55 -18.21
CA PRO A 429 7.85 19.88 -18.32
C PRO A 429 8.23 20.78 -17.14
N ALA A 430 8.43 22.07 -17.40
CA ALA A 430 8.80 23.04 -16.36
C ALA A 430 7.81 23.09 -15.18
N LEU A 431 6.51 22.96 -15.47
CA LEU A 431 5.47 22.94 -14.44
C LEU A 431 5.60 21.75 -13.49
N ASN A 432 6.01 20.58 -14.01
CA ASN A 432 6.21 19.39 -13.18
C ASN A 432 7.43 19.50 -12.29
N ARG A 433 8.44 20.30 -12.65
CA ARG A 433 9.61 20.54 -11.81
C ARG A 433 9.21 21.20 -10.49
N VAL A 434 8.30 22.18 -10.53
CA VAL A 434 7.78 22.85 -9.31
C VAL A 434 6.99 21.85 -8.45
N ASN A 435 6.17 21.02 -9.07
CA ASN A 435 5.44 19.97 -8.35
C ASN A 435 6.39 18.95 -7.69
N ASN A 436 7.47 18.58 -8.37
CA ASN A 436 8.47 17.64 -7.84
C ASN A 436 9.17 18.19 -6.59
N ALA A 437 9.42 19.50 -6.51
CA ALA A 437 9.94 20.16 -5.31
C ALA A 437 9.05 19.94 -4.09
N ALA A 438 7.74 20.07 -4.28
CA ALA A 438 6.75 19.89 -3.20
C ALA A 438 6.70 18.46 -2.69
N HIS A 439 7.20 17.49 -3.47
CA HIS A 439 7.17 16.06 -3.16
C HIS A 439 8.50 15.49 -2.65
N LEU A 440 9.51 16.34 -2.50
CA LEU A 440 10.77 15.95 -1.87
C LEU A 440 10.58 15.93 -0.35
N TYR A 441 10.52 14.75 0.23
CA TYR A 441 10.14 14.54 1.62
C TYR A 441 11.17 13.70 2.39
N ILE A 442 11.46 14.10 3.62
CA ILE A 442 12.24 13.30 4.59
C ILE A 442 11.28 12.69 5.62
N ASP A 443 11.30 11.38 5.71
CA ASP A 443 10.66 10.63 6.80
C ASP A 443 11.67 10.34 7.91
N GLY A 444 11.27 10.64 9.14
CA GLY A 444 12.06 10.45 10.35
C GLY A 444 11.58 11.42 11.45
N ASN A 445 11.93 11.08 12.70
CA ASN A 445 11.61 11.94 13.86
C ASN A 445 12.71 12.98 14.07
N PHE A 446 12.67 14.03 13.24
CA PHE A 446 13.71 15.06 13.24
C PHE A 446 13.11 16.44 13.47
N SER A 447 13.86 17.30 14.15
CA SER A 447 13.62 18.74 14.16
C SER A 447 13.71 19.31 12.74
N PHE A 448 13.23 20.51 12.52
CA PHE A 448 13.30 21.18 11.21
C PHE A 448 14.75 21.26 10.67
N MET A 449 15.71 21.63 11.54
CA MET A 449 17.11 21.72 11.16
C MET A 449 17.75 20.37 10.83
N GLU A 450 17.38 19.32 11.58
CA GLU A 450 17.85 17.96 11.31
C GLU A 450 17.27 17.42 10.01
N LYS A 451 15.98 17.66 9.72
CA LYS A 451 15.37 17.29 8.42
C LYS A 451 16.11 17.94 7.26
N TRP A 452 16.51 19.20 7.41
CA TRP A 452 17.27 19.90 6.38
C TRP A 452 18.68 19.29 6.19
N LYS A 453 19.39 19.00 7.28
CA LYS A 453 20.72 18.34 7.25
C LYS A 453 20.63 16.95 6.60
N TRP A 454 19.65 16.13 7.01
CA TRP A 454 19.43 14.79 6.44
C TRP A 454 19.06 14.85 4.95
N LYS A 455 18.16 15.75 4.59
CA LYS A 455 17.77 15.95 3.21
C LYS A 455 18.98 16.27 2.33
N ARG A 456 19.85 17.17 2.79
CA ARG A 456 21.08 17.53 2.09
C ARG A 456 22.04 16.34 2.01
N ALA A 457 22.31 15.66 3.12
CA ALA A 457 23.24 14.53 3.14
C ALA A 457 22.81 13.38 2.21
N LEU A 458 21.51 13.06 2.16
CA LEU A 458 20.96 12.01 1.29
C LEU A 458 20.97 12.41 -0.19
N LEU A 459 20.78 13.70 -0.50
CA LEU A 459 20.93 14.20 -1.86
C LEU A 459 22.39 14.24 -2.29
N ASP A 460 23.28 14.70 -1.41
CA ASP A 460 24.72 14.76 -1.70
C ASP A 460 25.28 13.36 -2.03
N TYR A 461 24.70 12.31 -1.48
CA TYR A 461 25.05 10.93 -1.87
C TYR A 461 24.92 10.67 -3.37
N ILE A 462 23.91 11.24 -4.03
CA ILE A 462 23.74 11.10 -5.49
C ILE A 462 24.89 11.78 -6.23
N PHE A 463 25.47 12.87 -5.65
CA PHE A 463 26.48 13.71 -6.29
C PHE A 463 27.92 13.46 -5.80
N GLN A 464 28.13 12.63 -4.82
CA GLN A 464 29.45 12.10 -4.45
C GLN A 464 29.94 11.05 -5.44
#